data_7c8c77e573b05aa68161d89b9f1524b2
#
_entry.id   7c8c77e573b05aa68161d89b9f1524b2
#
_cell.length_a   1.000
_cell.length_b   1.000
_cell.length_c   1.000
_cell.angle_alpha   90.00
_cell.angle_beta   90.00
_cell.angle_gamma   90.00
#
_symmetry.space_group_name_H-M   'P 1'
#
loop_
_entity.id
_entity.type
_entity.pdbx_description
1 polymer ?
#
loop_
_entity_poly.entity_id
_entity_poly.type
_entity_poly.pdbx_seq_one_letter_code
_entity_poly.pdbx_strand_id
1 'polypeptide(L)'
;MKLEVRNLTKSFEGNQVLHGISFEVESGSALVLLGRNGAGKTTTIRIIMDVFKADEGEVYLDDEPFNPKKHLIGYLPEERGLYPKKTVLEQIVYLTRLRGLSKKEAVNNAKKWLKRLEIDKKSNKNLETFSKV
;
A
#
# COMPACT_ATOMS: atom_id res chain seq x y z
N MET A 1 8.58 -16.12 -7.99
CA MET A 1 7.35 -15.72 -7.29
C MET A 1 6.48 -14.95 -8.26
N LYS A 2 5.26 -15.42 -8.46
CA LYS A 2 4.30 -14.88 -9.43
C LYS A 2 2.99 -14.58 -8.71
N LEU A 3 2.51 -13.33 -8.80
CA LEU A 3 1.19 -12.93 -8.35
C LEU A 3 0.23 -13.00 -9.54
N GLU A 4 -0.89 -13.67 -9.38
CA GLU A 4 -1.94 -13.77 -10.38
C GLU A 4 -3.25 -13.23 -9.83
N VAL A 5 -3.92 -12.44 -10.64
CA VAL A 5 -5.29 -11.98 -10.40
C VAL A 5 -6.16 -12.61 -11.49
N ARG A 6 -7.18 -13.36 -11.08
CA ARG A 6 -8.02 -14.14 -11.99
C ARG A 6 -9.47 -13.66 -11.89
N ASN A 7 -9.95 -13.05 -12.96
CA ASN A 7 -11.36 -12.69 -13.21
C ASN A 7 -12.04 -11.93 -12.04
N LEU A 8 -11.35 -10.94 -11.45
CA LEU A 8 -11.92 -10.18 -10.34
C LEU A 8 -13.10 -9.32 -10.80
N THR A 9 -14.24 -9.52 -10.16
CA THR A 9 -15.42 -8.65 -10.27
C THR A 9 -15.70 -7.96 -8.93
N LYS A 10 -16.23 -6.76 -8.99
CA LYS A 10 -16.68 -6.03 -7.81
C LYS A 10 -17.76 -5.00 -8.14
N SER A 11 -18.81 -5.02 -7.35
CA SER A 11 -19.87 -4.01 -7.38
C SER A 11 -20.00 -3.32 -6.03
N PHE A 12 -20.42 -2.05 -6.03
CA PHE A 12 -20.80 -1.30 -4.85
C PHE A 12 -22.16 -0.66 -5.10
N GLU A 13 -23.12 -0.91 -4.23
CA GLU A 13 -24.48 -0.33 -4.30
C GLU A 13 -25.13 -0.51 -5.69
N GLY A 14 -24.95 -1.68 -6.28
CA GLY A 14 -25.48 -2.02 -7.61
C GLY A 14 -24.69 -1.47 -8.79
N ASN A 15 -23.62 -0.71 -8.56
CA ASN A 15 -22.72 -0.24 -9.62
C ASN A 15 -21.49 -1.12 -9.72
N GLN A 16 -21.34 -1.80 -10.86
CA GLN A 16 -20.19 -2.66 -11.11
C GLN A 16 -18.94 -1.81 -11.44
N VAL A 17 -17.88 -1.99 -10.65
CA VAL A 17 -16.61 -1.26 -10.75
C VAL A 17 -15.53 -2.11 -11.39
N LEU A 18 -15.52 -3.41 -11.13
CA LEU A 18 -14.60 -4.37 -11.76
C LEU A 18 -15.39 -5.37 -12.61
N HIS A 19 -15.00 -5.50 -13.85
CA HIS A 19 -15.69 -6.29 -14.90
C HIS A 19 -14.89 -7.52 -15.31
N GLY A 20 -14.31 -8.27 -14.38
CA GLY A 20 -13.53 -9.46 -14.69
C GLY A 20 -12.07 -9.15 -15.02
N ILE A 21 -11.37 -8.44 -14.14
CA ILE A 21 -9.96 -8.09 -14.34
C ILE A 21 -9.07 -9.31 -14.09
N SER A 22 -8.17 -9.58 -15.05
CA SER A 22 -7.16 -10.62 -14.93
C SER A 22 -5.80 -10.09 -15.37
N PHE A 23 -4.75 -10.40 -14.60
CA PHE A 23 -3.36 -10.10 -14.92
C PHE A 23 -2.42 -10.94 -14.06
N GLU A 24 -1.16 -10.97 -14.46
CA GLU A 24 -0.09 -11.59 -13.67
C GLU A 24 1.13 -10.66 -13.60
N VAL A 25 1.92 -10.82 -12.55
CA VAL A 25 3.18 -10.11 -12.38
C VAL A 25 4.21 -11.02 -11.72
N GLU A 26 5.38 -11.10 -12.31
CA GLU A 26 6.48 -11.89 -11.81
C GLU A 26 7.42 -11.08 -10.90
N SER A 27 8.12 -11.80 -10.04
CA SER A 27 9.17 -11.22 -9.20
C SER A 27 10.24 -10.50 -10.04
N GLY A 28 10.60 -9.29 -9.63
CA GLY A 28 11.54 -8.44 -10.37
C GLY A 28 10.91 -7.58 -11.45
N SER A 29 9.62 -7.77 -11.75
CA SER A 29 8.87 -6.96 -12.70
C SER A 29 8.05 -5.87 -12.00
N ALA A 30 7.61 -4.87 -12.75
CA ALA A 30 6.65 -3.88 -12.33
C ALA A 30 5.41 -3.90 -13.23
N LEU A 31 4.23 -3.95 -12.61
CA LEU A 31 2.95 -3.85 -13.31
C LEU A 31 2.35 -2.47 -13.09
N VAL A 32 1.86 -1.86 -14.14
CA VAL A 32 1.18 -0.56 -14.08
C VAL A 32 -0.29 -0.72 -14.45
N LEU A 33 -1.18 -0.37 -13.54
CA LEU A 33 -2.62 -0.30 -13.79
C LEU A 33 -2.97 1.10 -14.31
N LEU A 34 -3.27 1.21 -15.60
CA LEU A 34 -3.69 2.45 -16.25
C LEU A 34 -5.21 2.52 -16.37
N GLY A 35 -5.76 3.72 -16.27
CA GLY A 35 -7.19 3.97 -16.44
C GLY A 35 -7.63 5.31 -15.85
N ARG A 36 -8.81 5.76 -16.24
CA ARG A 36 -9.45 7.00 -15.73
C ARG A 36 -9.75 6.88 -14.24
N ASN A 37 -10.06 8.01 -13.60
CA ASN A 37 -10.58 7.99 -12.23
C ASN A 37 -11.89 7.19 -12.20
N GLY A 38 -12.04 6.33 -11.20
CA GLY A 38 -13.17 5.40 -11.12
C GLY A 38 -13.02 4.09 -11.88
N ALA A 39 -11.95 3.88 -12.66
CA ALA A 39 -11.73 2.64 -13.43
C ALA A 39 -11.37 1.39 -12.58
N GLY A 40 -11.54 1.43 -11.26
CA GLY A 40 -11.33 0.26 -10.40
C GLY A 40 -9.88 -0.01 -9.97
N LYS A 41 -8.90 0.81 -10.34
CA LYS A 41 -7.48 0.61 -9.98
C LYS A 41 -7.26 0.45 -8.47
N THR A 42 -7.75 1.41 -7.70
CA THR A 42 -7.65 1.39 -6.22
C THR A 42 -8.44 0.24 -5.63
N THR A 43 -9.60 -0.09 -6.18
CA THR A 43 -10.43 -1.23 -5.76
C THR A 43 -9.68 -2.55 -5.96
N THR A 44 -9.03 -2.73 -7.11
CA THR A 44 -8.21 -3.91 -7.40
C THR A 44 -7.09 -4.08 -6.37
N ILE A 45 -6.33 -3.00 -6.10
CA ILE A 45 -5.26 -3.04 -5.09
C ILE A 45 -5.83 -3.35 -3.69
N ARG A 46 -6.96 -2.75 -3.32
CA ARG A 46 -7.60 -3.00 -2.02
C ARG A 46 -8.14 -4.43 -1.88
N ILE A 47 -8.55 -5.07 -2.97
CA ILE A 47 -8.91 -6.49 -2.98
C ILE A 47 -7.65 -7.35 -2.77
N ILE A 48 -6.57 -7.09 -3.49
CA ILE A 48 -5.29 -7.79 -3.30
C ILE A 48 -4.80 -7.66 -1.84
N MET A 49 -4.99 -6.50 -1.22
CA MET A 49 -4.63 -6.25 0.18
C MET A 49 -5.63 -6.79 1.22
N ASP A 50 -6.65 -7.53 0.80
CA ASP A 50 -7.72 -8.07 1.67
C ASP A 50 -8.49 -6.98 2.46
N VAL A 51 -8.58 -5.77 1.92
CA VAL A 51 -9.40 -4.68 2.47
C VAL A 51 -10.86 -4.86 2.04
N PHE A 52 -11.08 -5.29 0.80
CA PHE A 52 -12.38 -5.68 0.26
C PHE A 52 -12.34 -7.11 -0.24
N LYS A 53 -13.48 -7.80 -0.19
CA LYS A 53 -13.66 -9.07 -0.89
C LYS A 53 -14.14 -8.79 -2.31
N ALA A 54 -13.59 -9.54 -3.28
CA ALA A 54 -14.17 -9.59 -4.62
C ALA A 54 -15.57 -10.21 -4.56
N ASP A 55 -16.42 -9.91 -5.52
CA ASP A 55 -17.71 -10.61 -5.68
C ASP A 55 -17.46 -11.95 -6.37
N GLU A 56 -16.56 -11.98 -7.37
CA GLU A 56 -16.06 -13.17 -8.02
C GLU A 56 -14.57 -13.03 -8.34
N GLY A 57 -13.93 -14.15 -8.63
CA GLY A 57 -12.51 -14.22 -8.95
C GLY A 57 -11.63 -14.30 -7.71
N GLU A 58 -10.36 -14.56 -7.92
CA GLU A 58 -9.41 -14.86 -6.84
C GLU A 58 -8.02 -14.30 -7.15
N VAL A 59 -7.21 -14.19 -6.10
CA VAL A 59 -5.81 -13.78 -6.17
C VAL A 59 -4.93 -14.94 -5.71
N TYR A 60 -3.89 -15.26 -6.47
CA TYR A 60 -2.93 -16.33 -6.20
C TYR A 60 -1.51 -15.78 -6.09
N LEU A 61 -0.70 -16.46 -5.31
CA LEU A 61 0.75 -16.28 -5.25
C LEU A 61 1.42 -17.65 -5.40
N ASP A 62 2.16 -17.85 -6.50
CA ASP A 62 2.79 -19.15 -6.85
C ASP A 62 1.78 -20.31 -6.80
N ASP A 63 0.63 -20.15 -7.47
CA ASP A 63 -0.50 -21.08 -7.56
C ASP A 63 -1.27 -21.37 -6.26
N GLU A 64 -0.88 -20.75 -5.14
CA GLU A 64 -1.58 -20.85 -3.87
C GLU A 64 -2.49 -19.62 -3.63
N PRO A 65 -3.67 -19.76 -3.01
CA PRO A 65 -4.51 -18.62 -2.67
C PRO A 65 -3.75 -17.58 -1.85
N PHE A 66 -3.73 -16.36 -2.35
CA PHE A 66 -2.94 -15.29 -1.74
C PHE A 66 -3.54 -14.79 -0.43
N ASN A 67 -2.73 -14.80 0.63
CA ASN A 67 -3.09 -14.22 1.91
C ASN A 67 -2.08 -13.12 2.28
N PRO A 68 -2.44 -11.83 2.15
CA PRO A 68 -1.51 -10.72 2.41
C PRO A 68 -0.99 -10.69 3.85
N LYS A 69 -1.71 -11.27 4.81
CA LYS A 69 -1.29 -11.33 6.23
C LYS A 69 -0.10 -12.25 6.48
N LYS A 70 0.17 -13.17 5.55
CA LYS A 70 1.31 -14.10 5.62
C LYS A 70 2.58 -13.56 4.96
N HIS A 71 2.51 -12.39 4.34
CA HIS A 71 3.62 -11.82 3.56
C HIS A 71 3.99 -10.42 4.05
N LEU A 72 5.25 -10.06 3.89
CA LEU A 72 5.71 -8.69 4.14
C LEU A 72 5.40 -7.83 2.91
N ILE A 73 4.36 -7.01 3.02
CA ILE A 73 3.87 -6.17 1.93
C ILE A 73 4.00 -4.70 2.31
N GLY A 74 4.54 -3.89 1.41
CA GLY A 74 4.47 -2.44 1.47
C GLY A 74 3.29 -1.94 0.64
N TYR A 75 2.46 -1.09 1.22
CA TYR A 75 1.37 -0.42 0.52
C TYR A 75 1.45 1.09 0.76
N LEU A 76 1.51 1.85 -0.33
CA LEU A 76 1.46 3.31 -0.29
C LEU A 76 0.17 3.78 -0.97
N PRO A 77 -0.87 4.15 -0.21
CA PRO A 77 -2.11 4.64 -0.77
C PRO A 77 -1.95 6.06 -1.33
N GLU A 78 -2.80 6.42 -2.28
CA GLU A 78 -2.90 7.78 -2.80
C GLU A 78 -3.39 8.76 -1.72
N GLU A 79 -4.30 8.30 -0.88
CA GLU A 79 -4.81 9.08 0.24
C GLU A 79 -3.74 9.19 1.34
N ARG A 80 -3.46 10.42 1.73
CA ARG A 80 -2.45 10.73 2.74
C ARG A 80 -2.97 10.44 4.15
N GLY A 81 -3.10 9.22 4.57
CA GLY A 81 -3.50 8.84 5.95
C GLY A 81 -2.51 9.29 7.05
N LEU A 82 -1.83 10.41 6.83
CA LEU A 82 -0.81 10.97 7.72
C LEU A 82 -1.39 12.12 8.54
N TYR A 83 -0.93 12.28 9.79
CA TYR A 83 -1.33 13.34 10.69
C TYR A 83 -0.56 14.65 10.37
N PRO A 84 -1.20 15.70 9.81
CA PRO A 84 -0.50 16.90 9.32
C PRO A 84 0.31 17.63 10.38
N LYS A 85 -0.19 17.66 11.62
CA LYS A 85 0.42 18.34 12.77
C LYS A 85 1.52 17.55 13.48
N LYS A 86 1.83 16.35 12.99
CA LYS A 86 2.93 15.52 13.52
C LYS A 86 4.16 15.63 12.65
N THR A 87 5.33 15.50 13.27
CA THR A 87 6.58 15.51 12.52
C THR A 87 6.76 14.21 11.72
N VAL A 88 7.59 14.27 10.68
CA VAL A 88 7.92 13.09 9.87
C VAL A 88 8.44 11.95 10.74
N LEU A 89 9.38 12.27 11.65
CA LEU A 89 9.98 11.28 12.53
C LEU A 89 8.95 10.66 13.49
N GLU A 90 8.10 11.47 14.12
CA GLU A 90 7.05 10.97 15.02
C GLU A 90 6.12 10.00 14.32
N GLN A 91 5.73 10.30 13.10
CA GLN A 91 4.82 9.41 12.34
C GLN A 91 5.46 8.09 11.99
N ILE A 92 6.69 8.11 11.46
CA ILE A 92 7.41 6.87 11.12
C ILE A 92 7.58 6.02 12.38
N VAL A 93 8.00 6.62 13.49
CA VAL A 93 8.17 5.93 14.77
C VAL A 93 6.84 5.35 15.25
N TYR A 94 5.76 6.10 15.18
CA TYR A 94 4.43 5.62 15.57
C TYR A 94 4.00 4.40 14.75
N LEU A 95 4.05 4.49 13.42
CA LEU A 95 3.64 3.42 12.52
C LEU A 95 4.49 2.15 12.65
N THR A 96 5.81 2.32 12.84
CA THR A 96 6.70 1.16 13.02
C THR A 96 6.53 0.50 14.38
N ARG A 97 6.17 1.26 15.42
CA ARG A 97 5.81 0.70 16.73
C ARG A 97 4.51 -0.11 16.70
N LEU A 98 3.53 0.29 15.90
CA LEU A 98 2.33 -0.51 15.67
C LEU A 98 2.63 -1.88 15.02
N ARG A 99 3.78 -1.99 14.36
CA ARG A 99 4.31 -3.23 13.78
C ARG A 99 5.20 -4.02 14.74
N GLY A 100 5.25 -3.65 16.02
CA GLY A 100 5.96 -4.38 17.08
C GLY A 100 7.39 -3.94 17.36
N LEU A 101 7.93 -2.91 16.68
CA LEU A 101 9.27 -2.41 16.98
C LEU A 101 9.29 -1.67 18.32
N SER A 102 10.37 -1.83 19.08
CA SER A 102 10.65 -0.99 20.25
C SER A 102 10.85 0.46 19.82
N LYS A 103 10.63 1.42 20.74
CA LYS A 103 10.82 2.86 20.45
C LYS A 103 12.25 3.16 19.96
N LYS A 104 13.25 2.53 20.55
CA LYS A 104 14.67 2.74 20.20
C LYS A 104 14.96 2.25 18.78
N GLU A 105 14.51 1.07 18.42
CA GLU A 105 14.67 0.50 17.08
C GLU A 105 13.91 1.33 16.04
N ALA A 106 12.66 1.71 16.34
CA ALA A 106 11.85 2.53 15.46
C ALA A 106 12.52 3.88 15.14
N VAL A 107 13.06 4.57 16.15
CA VAL A 107 13.81 5.84 15.96
C VAL A 107 15.08 5.63 15.13
N ASN A 108 15.87 4.60 15.45
CA ASN A 108 17.11 4.33 14.73
C ASN A 108 16.85 3.99 13.26
N ASN A 109 15.88 3.13 13.00
CA ASN A 109 15.50 2.75 11.63
C ASN A 109 14.92 3.94 10.86
N ALA A 110 14.05 4.73 11.49
CA ALA A 110 13.50 5.94 10.87
C ALA A 110 14.60 6.91 10.45
N LYS A 111 15.56 7.22 11.34
CA LYS A 111 16.69 8.11 11.02
C LYS A 111 17.56 7.57 9.88
N LYS A 112 17.83 6.25 9.86
CA LYS A 112 18.59 5.60 8.80
C LYS A 112 17.91 5.77 7.45
N TRP A 113 16.60 5.56 7.37
CA TRP A 113 15.83 5.72 6.14
C TRP A 113 15.70 7.17 5.70
N LEU A 114 15.45 8.10 6.63
CA LEU A 114 15.38 9.53 6.33
C LEU A 114 16.70 10.06 5.75
N LYS A 115 17.84 9.58 6.30
CA LYS A 115 19.17 9.90 5.76
C LYS A 115 19.36 9.32 4.35
N ARG A 116 18.96 8.06 4.13
CA ARG A 116 19.06 7.40 2.82
C ARG A 116 18.23 8.11 1.75
N LEU A 117 17.10 8.70 2.14
CA LEU A 117 16.20 9.46 1.27
C LEU A 117 16.55 10.95 1.19
N GLU A 118 17.64 11.39 1.85
CA GLU A 118 18.12 12.78 1.88
C GLU A 118 17.10 13.79 2.45
N ILE A 119 16.20 13.33 3.31
CA ILE A 119 15.17 14.15 3.99
C ILE A 119 15.36 14.24 5.51
N ASP A 120 16.50 13.81 6.02
CA ASP A 120 16.85 13.84 7.44
C ASP A 120 16.78 15.24 8.06
N LYS A 121 17.18 16.29 7.32
CA LYS A 121 17.07 17.70 7.73
C LYS A 121 15.62 18.16 7.96
N LYS A 122 14.66 17.44 7.40
CA LYS A 122 13.22 17.72 7.54
C LYS A 122 12.53 16.80 8.56
N SER A 123 13.28 15.92 9.24
CA SER A 123 12.74 14.91 10.17
C SER A 123 11.84 15.47 11.28
N ASN A 124 12.20 16.66 11.78
CA ASN A 124 11.48 17.36 12.86
C ASN A 124 10.47 18.42 12.33
N LYS A 125 10.24 18.48 11.01
CA LYS A 125 9.22 19.37 10.45
C LYS A 125 7.86 18.67 10.42
N ASN A 126 6.80 19.43 10.67
CA ASN A 126 5.43 18.95 10.53
C ASN A 126 5.12 18.65 9.06
N LEU A 127 4.31 17.64 8.82
CA LEU A 127 3.97 17.22 7.47
C LEU A 127 3.22 18.29 6.69
N GLU A 128 2.41 19.12 7.35
CA GLU A 128 1.72 20.24 6.72
C GLU A 128 2.66 21.28 6.09
N THR A 129 3.94 21.32 6.53
CA THR A 129 4.95 22.25 5.99
C THR A 129 5.64 21.72 4.74
N PHE A 130 5.39 20.48 4.34
CA PHE A 130 5.87 19.95 3.07
C PHE A 130 4.95 20.44 1.96
N SER A 131 5.54 21.09 0.94
CA SER A 131 4.79 21.55 -0.21
C SER A 131 4.00 20.41 -0.85
N LYS A 132 2.77 20.71 -1.24
CA LYS A 132 2.02 19.89 -2.17
C LYS A 132 2.75 19.98 -3.50
N VAL A 133 3.45 18.93 -3.91
CA VAL A 133 3.88 18.76 -5.29
C VAL A 133 2.69 18.27 -6.08
#